data_f75a6aa6e78ad5f8f279a054e36c8ece
#
_entry.id   f75a6aa6e78ad5f8f279a054e36c8ece
#
_cell.length_a   1.000
_cell.length_b   1.000
_cell.length_c   1.000
_cell.angle_alpha   90.00
_cell.angle_beta   90.00
_cell.angle_gamma   90.00
#
_symmetry.space_group_name_H-M   'P 1'
#
loop_
_entity.id
_entity.type
_entity.pdbx_description
1 polymer ?
#
loop_
_entity_poly.entity_id
_entity_poly.type
_entity_poly.pdbx_seq_one_letter_code
_entity_poly.pdbx_strand_id
1 'polypeptide(L)'
;EIQSFLLWMPNWVGDVVLTLPVIQSLRRAYPVARISVVVKSPSDELLLGHPAIDTVLTLPSGSDNGFWQKVQFSRNLKKFNFDVGVVFPNSFGSAFLLSLTGVKYRLGYATDARDIFLTHPVKTTSHLKKTQYRVEYFFKILSALKLDVPDRKFSRLIAQEGDATTREVMREMGLDEDEEFLILHPGTSKVERGWHAERFGILCQKLNKEDERRVVLIGTEKESELLDRIRNSCQPGTIKVVPSVNLRVLAG
;
A
#
# COMPACT_ATOMS: atom_id res chain seq x y z
N GLU A 1 -11.60 20.46 18.88
CA GLU A 1 -12.13 19.27 18.19
C GLU A 1 -11.28 19.01 16.94
N ILE A 2 -10.86 17.75 16.68
CA ILE A 2 -10.03 17.42 15.53
C ILE A 2 -10.93 17.36 14.30
N GLN A 3 -10.64 18.17 13.29
CA GLN A 3 -11.40 18.27 12.05
C GLN A 3 -10.64 17.76 10.82
N SER A 4 -9.32 17.60 10.92
CA SER A 4 -8.51 17.19 9.76
C SER A 4 -7.28 16.39 10.14
N PHE A 5 -7.02 15.33 9.35
CA PHE A 5 -5.85 14.47 9.45
C PHE A 5 -5.02 14.52 8.18
N LEU A 6 -3.70 14.52 8.35
CA LEU A 6 -2.72 14.28 7.30
C LEU A 6 -1.93 13.02 7.63
N LEU A 7 -2.13 11.95 6.88
CA LEU A 7 -1.47 10.66 7.08
C LEU A 7 -0.33 10.50 6.09
N TRP A 8 0.90 10.47 6.59
CA TRP A 8 2.08 10.23 5.77
C TRP A 8 2.33 8.73 5.66
N MET A 9 2.03 8.16 4.51
CA MET A 9 1.96 6.72 4.28
C MET A 9 3.35 6.06 4.19
N PRO A 10 3.46 4.75 4.45
CA PRO A 10 4.68 3.98 4.22
C PRO A 10 5.11 4.00 2.75
N ASN A 11 6.39 3.62 2.51
CA ASN A 11 6.95 3.62 1.16
C ASN A 11 6.60 2.36 0.34
N TRP A 12 6.31 1.24 1.01
CA TRP A 12 6.07 -0.04 0.37
C TRP A 12 4.58 -0.31 0.25
N VAL A 13 4.13 -0.80 -0.91
CA VAL A 13 2.72 -1.13 -1.19
C VAL A 13 2.10 -2.00 -0.09
N GLY A 14 2.79 -3.08 0.31
CA GLY A 14 2.30 -3.96 1.37
C GLY A 14 2.13 -3.26 2.72
N ASP A 15 3.05 -2.35 3.09
CA ASP A 15 2.91 -1.55 4.32
C ASP A 15 1.74 -0.55 4.21
N VAL A 16 1.48 0.02 3.03
CA VAL A 16 0.31 0.88 2.77
C VAL A 16 -0.98 0.11 3.01
N VAL A 17 -1.09 -1.09 2.45
CA VAL A 17 -2.23 -1.99 2.68
C VAL A 17 -2.43 -2.26 4.18
N LEU A 18 -1.35 -2.54 4.91
CA LEU A 18 -1.41 -2.80 6.36
C LEU A 18 -1.77 -1.57 7.21
N THR A 19 -1.78 -0.36 6.66
CA THR A 19 -2.29 0.84 7.36
C THR A 19 -3.78 1.08 7.18
N LEU A 20 -4.45 0.42 6.25
CA LEU A 20 -5.87 0.65 5.97
C LEU A 20 -6.79 0.43 7.18
N PRO A 21 -6.61 -0.63 8.01
CA PRO A 21 -7.39 -0.78 9.23
C PRO A 21 -7.25 0.41 10.19
N VAL A 22 -6.05 1.03 10.23
CA VAL A 22 -5.78 2.22 11.04
C VAL A 22 -6.57 3.42 10.52
N ILE A 23 -6.58 3.63 9.20
CA ILE A 23 -7.33 4.71 8.54
C ILE A 23 -8.84 4.55 8.77
N GLN A 24 -9.35 3.32 8.63
CA GLN A 24 -10.75 3.01 8.88
C GLN A 24 -11.15 3.28 10.34
N SER A 25 -10.26 2.96 11.28
CA SER A 25 -10.49 3.25 12.70
C SER A 25 -10.50 4.74 12.99
N LEU A 26 -9.64 5.52 12.33
CA LEU A 26 -9.70 6.98 12.38
C LEU A 26 -11.02 7.51 11.83
N ARG A 27 -11.49 7.01 10.69
CA ARG A 27 -12.78 7.40 10.10
C ARG A 27 -13.96 7.10 11.03
N ARG A 28 -13.96 5.94 11.70
CA ARG A 28 -15.02 5.60 12.66
C ARG A 28 -14.98 6.52 13.90
N ALA A 29 -13.79 6.81 14.40
CA ALA A 29 -13.64 7.70 15.56
C ALA A 29 -13.92 9.18 15.24
N TYR A 30 -13.68 9.58 14.00
CA TYR A 30 -13.88 10.96 13.51
C TYR A 30 -14.65 10.96 12.19
N PRO A 31 -15.97 10.68 12.23
CA PRO A 31 -16.79 10.48 11.02
C PRO A 31 -16.80 11.67 10.05
N VAL A 32 -16.73 12.89 10.60
CA VAL A 32 -16.81 14.15 9.84
C VAL A 32 -15.45 14.79 9.55
N ALA A 33 -14.35 14.26 10.12
CA ALA A 33 -13.03 14.82 9.92
C ALA A 33 -12.53 14.53 8.50
N ARG A 34 -11.86 15.49 7.89
CA ARG A 34 -11.19 15.29 6.61
C ARG A 34 -9.92 14.46 6.78
N ILE A 35 -9.84 13.31 6.13
CA ILE A 35 -8.67 12.43 6.12
C ILE A 35 -7.96 12.53 4.79
N SER A 36 -6.76 13.12 4.79
CA SER A 36 -5.90 13.23 3.61
C SER A 36 -4.67 12.34 3.79
N VAL A 37 -4.27 11.65 2.73
CA VAL A 37 -3.09 10.78 2.75
C VAL A 37 -2.01 11.32 1.81
N VAL A 38 -0.75 11.27 2.24
CA VAL A 38 0.43 11.51 1.38
C VAL A 38 1.07 10.17 1.11
N VAL A 39 1.16 9.78 -0.14
CA VAL A 39 1.60 8.45 -0.56
C VAL A 39 2.48 8.54 -1.80
N LYS A 40 3.35 7.55 -2.01
CA LYS A 40 4.14 7.41 -3.24
C LYS A 40 3.39 6.59 -4.29
N SER A 41 3.54 6.95 -5.56
CA SER A 41 3.16 6.08 -6.66
C SER A 41 4.00 4.78 -6.65
N PRO A 42 3.40 3.62 -7.03
CA PRO A 42 2.04 3.42 -7.50
C PRO A 42 0.99 3.14 -6.39
N SER A 43 1.35 3.28 -5.10
CA SER A 43 0.42 2.98 -4.00
C SER A 43 -0.76 3.96 -3.89
N ASP A 44 -0.68 5.12 -4.54
CA ASP A 44 -1.78 6.07 -4.66
C ASP A 44 -2.99 5.47 -5.39
N GLU A 45 -2.76 4.64 -6.41
CA GLU A 45 -3.80 3.94 -7.16
C GLU A 45 -4.71 3.09 -6.25
N LEU A 46 -4.13 2.47 -5.21
CA LEU A 46 -4.86 1.67 -4.24
C LEU A 46 -5.77 2.48 -3.32
N LEU A 47 -5.48 3.75 -3.11
CA LEU A 47 -6.15 4.60 -2.13
C LEU A 47 -7.21 5.50 -2.77
N LEU A 48 -7.16 5.66 -4.10
CA LEU A 48 -8.14 6.44 -4.85
C LEU A 48 -9.54 5.80 -4.73
N GLY A 49 -10.50 6.59 -4.26
CA GLY A 49 -11.89 6.13 -4.06
C GLY A 49 -12.12 5.33 -2.78
N HIS A 50 -11.11 5.15 -1.92
CA HIS A 50 -11.30 4.45 -0.65
C HIS A 50 -12.24 5.23 0.29
N PRO A 51 -13.33 4.62 0.82
CA PRO A 51 -14.41 5.34 1.53
C PRO A 51 -13.96 6.03 2.82
N ALA A 52 -12.86 5.61 3.41
CA ALA A 52 -12.31 6.26 4.61
C ALA A 52 -11.35 7.42 4.30
N ILE A 53 -11.05 7.73 3.03
CA ILE A 53 -10.06 8.72 2.60
C ILE A 53 -10.75 9.78 1.75
N ASP A 54 -10.58 11.04 2.11
CA ASP A 54 -11.17 12.16 1.36
C ASP A 54 -10.24 12.70 0.27
N THR A 55 -8.92 12.62 0.50
CA THR A 55 -7.93 13.16 -0.45
C THR A 55 -6.68 12.32 -0.49
N VAL A 56 -6.27 11.91 -1.69
CA VAL A 56 -4.99 11.25 -1.95
C VAL A 56 -4.04 12.28 -2.58
N LEU A 57 -2.88 12.45 -1.95
CA LEU A 57 -1.84 13.39 -2.35
C LEU A 57 -0.58 12.60 -2.73
N THR A 58 -0.26 12.56 -4.01
CA THR A 58 0.90 11.81 -4.49
C THR A 58 2.18 12.57 -4.21
N LEU A 59 3.10 11.95 -3.47
CA LEU A 59 4.40 12.53 -3.14
C LEU A 59 5.27 12.60 -4.41
N PRO A 60 5.84 13.76 -4.75
CA PRO A 60 6.71 13.88 -5.92
C PRO A 60 7.86 12.86 -5.90
N SER A 61 8.06 12.19 -7.04
CA SER A 61 9.17 11.27 -7.31
C SER A 61 10.01 11.84 -8.46
N GLY A 62 11.30 12.05 -8.24
CA GLY A 62 12.22 12.55 -9.28
C GLY A 62 13.67 12.31 -8.89
N SER A 63 14.55 12.07 -9.87
CA SER A 63 15.96 11.72 -9.64
C SER A 63 16.82 12.92 -9.21
N ASP A 64 16.70 14.09 -9.84
CA ASP A 64 17.74 15.13 -9.71
C ASP A 64 17.45 16.22 -8.66
N ASN A 65 16.20 16.46 -8.27
CA ASN A 65 15.84 17.43 -7.23
C ASN A 65 14.77 16.91 -6.26
N GLY A 66 14.66 15.60 -6.13
CA GLY A 66 13.57 14.94 -5.41
C GLY A 66 13.40 15.37 -3.95
N PHE A 67 14.48 15.78 -3.27
CA PHE A 67 14.39 16.28 -1.89
C PHE A 67 13.74 17.67 -1.84
N TRP A 68 14.19 18.60 -2.66
CA TRP A 68 13.67 19.98 -2.68
C TRP A 68 12.21 20.03 -3.16
N GLN A 69 11.85 19.17 -4.13
CA GLN A 69 10.47 19.02 -4.56
C GLN A 69 9.57 18.56 -3.41
N LYS A 70 10.03 17.60 -2.60
CA LYS A 70 9.29 17.14 -1.40
C LYS A 70 9.19 18.22 -0.32
N VAL A 71 10.25 19.01 -0.13
CA VAL A 71 10.22 20.17 0.78
C VAL A 71 9.18 21.19 0.32
N GLN A 72 9.18 21.54 -0.97
CA GLN A 72 8.21 22.49 -1.54
C GLN A 72 6.79 21.93 -1.47
N PHE A 73 6.60 20.66 -1.83
CA PHE A 73 5.33 19.96 -1.68
C PHE A 73 4.82 20.04 -0.23
N SER A 74 5.65 19.68 0.76
CA SER A 74 5.29 19.74 2.17
C SER A 74 4.91 21.17 2.62
N ARG A 75 5.66 22.19 2.19
CA ARG A 75 5.34 23.58 2.49
C ARG A 75 4.02 24.02 1.88
N ASN A 76 3.70 23.57 0.68
CA ASN A 76 2.43 23.87 0.01
C ASN A 76 1.21 23.29 0.75
N LEU A 77 1.42 22.23 1.57
CA LEU A 77 0.36 21.65 2.38
C LEU A 77 -0.05 22.53 3.58
N LYS A 78 0.75 23.55 3.95
CA LYS A 78 0.39 24.49 5.04
C LYS A 78 -0.97 25.17 4.84
N LYS A 79 -1.33 25.44 3.58
CA LYS A 79 -2.61 26.09 3.24
C LYS A 79 -3.85 25.31 3.67
N PHE A 80 -3.72 23.99 3.91
CA PHE A 80 -4.84 23.15 4.32
C PHE A 80 -5.09 23.14 5.83
N ASN A 81 -4.19 23.71 6.65
CA ASN A 81 -4.30 23.84 8.11
C ASN A 81 -4.71 22.55 8.81
N PHE A 82 -4.00 21.46 8.56
CA PHE A 82 -4.28 20.16 9.19
C PHE A 82 -4.09 20.21 10.71
N ASP A 83 -4.99 19.58 11.47
CA ASP A 83 -4.89 19.52 12.94
C ASP A 83 -3.90 18.45 13.38
N VAL A 84 -4.02 17.23 12.84
CA VAL A 84 -3.23 16.08 13.24
C VAL A 84 -2.51 15.47 12.05
N GLY A 85 -1.20 15.29 12.17
CA GLY A 85 -0.37 14.56 11.24
C GLY A 85 0.12 13.25 11.84
N VAL A 86 -0.03 12.15 11.12
CA VAL A 86 0.50 10.83 11.50
C VAL A 86 1.56 10.42 10.50
N VAL A 87 2.78 10.11 10.95
CA VAL A 87 3.87 9.64 10.10
C VAL A 87 4.16 8.17 10.37
N PHE A 88 3.77 7.31 9.42
CA PHE A 88 3.99 5.87 9.52
C PHE A 88 5.43 5.44 9.22
N PRO A 89 6.14 5.99 8.21
CA PRO A 89 7.56 5.70 8.02
C PRO A 89 8.41 6.11 9.22
N ASN A 90 9.47 5.36 9.50
CA ASN A 90 10.36 5.62 10.64
C ASN A 90 11.54 6.53 10.33
N SER A 91 11.70 6.98 9.09
CA SER A 91 12.85 7.80 8.69
C SER A 91 12.79 9.22 9.23
N PHE A 92 13.98 9.78 9.53
CA PHE A 92 14.16 11.19 9.89
C PHE A 92 13.50 12.12 8.85
N GLY A 93 13.76 11.87 7.55
CA GLY A 93 13.26 12.70 6.46
C GLY A 93 11.72 12.77 6.39
N SER A 94 11.01 11.68 6.71
CA SER A 94 9.54 11.70 6.70
C SER A 94 8.95 12.57 7.82
N ALA A 95 9.52 12.51 9.03
CA ALA A 95 9.09 13.36 10.14
C ALA A 95 9.44 14.84 9.89
N PHE A 96 10.62 15.10 9.33
CA PHE A 96 11.02 16.44 8.89
C PHE A 96 10.03 17.01 7.87
N LEU A 97 9.72 16.27 6.80
CA LEU A 97 8.76 16.71 5.78
C LEU A 97 7.36 16.95 6.37
N LEU A 98 6.90 16.09 7.29
CA LEU A 98 5.64 16.31 7.98
C LEU A 98 5.69 17.60 8.80
N SER A 99 6.80 17.94 9.45
CA SER A 99 6.92 19.17 10.23
C SER A 99 6.78 20.43 9.37
N LEU A 100 7.21 20.37 8.12
CA LEU A 100 7.11 21.48 7.15
C LEU A 100 5.68 21.77 6.69
N THR A 101 4.74 20.82 6.88
CA THR A 101 3.34 21.01 6.52
C THR A 101 2.58 21.96 7.45
N GLY A 102 3.20 22.37 8.56
CA GLY A 102 2.58 23.26 9.54
C GLY A 102 1.50 22.60 10.41
N VAL A 103 1.33 21.27 10.30
CA VAL A 103 0.37 20.52 11.11
C VAL A 103 0.67 20.68 12.61
N LYS A 104 -0.39 20.90 13.43
CA LYS A 104 -0.24 21.23 14.85
C LYS A 104 0.27 20.05 15.68
N TYR A 105 -0.39 18.90 15.56
CA TYR A 105 -0.07 17.68 16.33
C TYR A 105 0.56 16.66 15.43
N ARG A 106 1.80 16.29 15.68
CA ARG A 106 2.59 15.35 14.85
C ARG A 106 2.90 14.09 15.62
N LEU A 107 2.29 12.98 15.19
CA LEU A 107 2.36 11.67 15.81
C LEU A 107 3.26 10.74 14.98
N GLY A 108 4.06 9.96 15.65
CA GLY A 108 4.92 8.94 15.03
C GLY A 108 5.83 8.31 16.06
N TYR A 109 6.55 7.27 15.65
CA TYR A 109 7.51 6.64 16.54
C TYR A 109 8.76 7.50 16.77
N ALA A 110 9.24 7.58 18.01
CA ALA A 110 10.52 8.19 18.39
C ALA A 110 11.68 7.27 18.00
N THR A 111 12.07 7.31 16.73
CA THR A 111 13.19 6.53 16.15
C THR A 111 14.08 7.44 15.33
N ASP A 112 15.34 7.06 15.11
CA ASP A 112 16.26 7.74 14.21
C ASP A 112 16.40 9.24 14.49
N ALA A 113 16.42 9.64 15.79
CA ALA A 113 16.53 11.03 16.27
C ALA A 113 15.49 12.01 15.71
N ARG A 114 14.34 11.52 15.24
CA ARG A 114 13.26 12.33 14.60
C ARG A 114 12.22 12.86 15.57
N ASP A 115 12.30 12.52 16.83
CA ASP A 115 11.44 12.98 17.93
C ASP A 115 11.38 14.51 18.03
N ILE A 116 12.46 15.21 17.65
CA ILE A 116 12.50 16.68 17.56
C ILE A 116 11.46 17.28 16.60
N PHE A 117 10.99 16.52 15.59
CA PHE A 117 9.96 16.94 14.66
C PHE A 117 8.55 16.49 15.07
N LEU A 118 8.44 15.65 16.09
CA LEU A 118 7.18 15.13 16.59
C LEU A 118 6.72 15.91 17.83
N THR A 119 5.45 16.22 17.90
CA THR A 119 4.86 16.82 19.12
C THR A 119 4.37 15.75 20.08
N HIS A 120 4.03 14.58 19.57
CA HIS A 120 3.53 13.43 20.30
C HIS A 120 4.30 12.16 19.88
N PRO A 121 5.58 12.05 20.29
CA PRO A 121 6.40 10.90 19.95
C PRO A 121 5.92 9.66 20.70
N VAL A 122 5.72 8.57 19.98
CA VAL A 122 5.39 7.25 20.54
C VAL A 122 6.66 6.46 20.77
N LYS A 123 6.91 6.05 22.00
CA LYS A 123 8.08 5.23 22.33
C LYS A 123 7.92 3.82 21.78
N THR A 124 8.98 3.31 21.18
CA THR A 124 9.09 1.91 20.74
C THR A 124 10.46 1.35 21.08
N THR A 125 10.55 0.05 21.25
CA THR A 125 11.81 -0.65 21.42
C THR A 125 12.17 -1.44 20.16
N SER A 126 13.46 -1.72 19.98
CA SER A 126 13.92 -2.55 18.85
C SER A 126 13.30 -3.96 18.87
N HIS A 127 13.00 -4.48 20.06
CA HIS A 127 12.32 -5.77 20.24
C HIS A 127 10.88 -5.70 19.71
N LEU A 128 10.08 -4.71 20.10
CA LEU A 128 8.70 -4.53 19.62
C LEU A 128 8.66 -4.37 18.09
N LYS A 129 9.60 -3.66 17.51
CA LYS A 129 9.69 -3.47 16.07
C LYS A 129 9.90 -4.78 15.28
N LYS A 130 10.54 -5.79 15.90
CA LYS A 130 10.84 -7.09 15.27
C LYS A 130 9.78 -8.16 15.52
N THR A 131 9.12 -8.13 16.68
CA THR A 131 8.23 -9.20 17.13
C THR A 131 6.75 -8.89 16.98
N GLN A 132 6.39 -7.62 16.87
CA GLN A 132 5.00 -7.19 16.77
C GLN A 132 4.49 -7.32 15.32
N TYR A 133 3.26 -7.80 15.16
CA TYR A 133 2.57 -7.75 13.87
C TYR A 133 2.56 -6.33 13.32
N ARG A 134 2.80 -6.17 12.03
CA ARG A 134 2.97 -4.87 11.39
C ARG A 134 1.74 -3.97 11.55
N VAL A 135 0.55 -4.52 11.48
CA VAL A 135 -0.71 -3.79 11.70
C VAL A 135 -0.78 -3.23 13.12
N GLU A 136 -0.47 -4.06 14.13
CA GLU A 136 -0.41 -3.63 15.53
C GLU A 136 0.60 -2.50 15.75
N TYR A 137 1.74 -2.61 15.07
CA TYR A 137 2.75 -1.56 15.08
C TYR A 137 2.19 -0.23 14.57
N PHE A 138 1.38 -0.24 13.52
CA PHE A 138 0.76 0.99 13.02
C PHE A 138 -0.35 1.49 13.95
N PHE A 139 -1.18 0.62 14.50
CA PHE A 139 -2.20 1.00 15.47
C PHE A 139 -1.63 1.68 16.71
N LYS A 140 -0.49 1.22 17.20
CA LYS A 140 0.14 1.79 18.39
C LYS A 140 0.48 3.27 18.24
N ILE A 141 0.68 3.79 17.03
CA ILE A 141 0.89 5.23 16.80
C ILE A 141 -0.34 6.02 17.26
N LEU A 142 -1.54 5.47 17.07
CA LEU A 142 -2.78 6.12 17.47
C LEU A 142 -2.98 6.16 19.00
N SER A 143 -2.19 5.43 19.79
CA SER A 143 -2.28 5.49 21.25
C SER A 143 -2.05 6.91 21.80
N ALA A 144 -1.30 7.75 21.05
CA ALA A 144 -1.11 9.16 21.38
C ALA A 144 -2.42 9.98 21.30
N LEU A 145 -3.42 9.51 20.57
CA LEU A 145 -4.76 10.12 20.51
C LEU A 145 -5.71 9.60 21.58
N LYS A 146 -5.25 8.68 22.45
CA LYS A 146 -6.07 7.98 23.45
C LYS A 146 -7.32 7.32 22.85
N LEU A 147 -7.24 6.91 21.60
CA LEU A 147 -8.31 6.18 20.94
C LEU A 147 -8.31 4.74 21.45
N ASP A 148 -9.45 4.31 21.97
CA ASP A 148 -9.75 2.89 22.06
C ASP A 148 -10.10 2.38 20.66
N VAL A 149 -9.32 1.44 20.15
CA VAL A 149 -9.47 0.92 18.80
C VAL A 149 -10.05 -0.49 18.89
N PRO A 150 -11.37 -0.62 18.94
CA PRO A 150 -12.02 -1.89 19.24
C PRO A 150 -11.99 -2.87 18.06
N ASP A 151 -11.83 -2.41 16.84
CA ASP A 151 -11.96 -3.27 15.67
C ASP A 151 -10.73 -3.23 14.78
N ARG A 152 -9.95 -4.32 14.84
CA ARG A 152 -8.73 -4.56 14.06
C ARG A 152 -9.00 -5.39 12.81
N LYS A 153 -10.26 -5.56 12.43
CA LYS A 153 -10.62 -6.35 11.25
C LYS A 153 -10.16 -5.63 9.99
N PHE A 154 -9.47 -6.35 9.14
CA PHE A 154 -9.32 -5.96 7.76
C PHE A 154 -10.71 -5.96 7.14
N SER A 155 -11.25 -4.80 6.83
CA SER A 155 -12.34 -4.75 5.88
C SER A 155 -11.74 -4.94 4.49
N ARG A 156 -12.54 -5.54 3.63
CA ARG A 156 -12.19 -5.76 2.23
C ARG A 156 -11.56 -4.52 1.62
N LEU A 157 -10.44 -4.73 0.99
CA LEU A 157 -9.70 -3.68 0.33
C LEU A 157 -10.45 -3.20 -0.92
N ILE A 158 -10.82 -1.94 -0.98
CA ILE A 158 -10.40 -1.00 -1.98
C ILE A 158 -11.27 -0.89 -3.21
N ALA A 159 -11.38 -1.85 -4.01
CA ALA A 159 -12.16 -1.74 -5.21
C ALA A 159 -13.62 -2.04 -4.88
N GLN A 160 -14.50 -1.20 -5.36
CA GLN A 160 -15.89 -1.58 -5.47
C GLN A 160 -15.91 -2.87 -6.29
N GLU A 161 -16.54 -3.93 -5.76
CA GLU A 161 -16.76 -5.15 -6.53
C GLU A 161 -17.28 -4.77 -7.92
N GLY A 162 -16.59 -5.24 -8.95
CA GLY A 162 -16.98 -4.95 -10.32
C GLY A 162 -16.62 -3.53 -10.78
N ASP A 163 -15.47 -2.97 -10.37
CA ASP A 163 -14.93 -1.78 -11.04
C ASP A 163 -14.91 -2.02 -12.56
N ALA A 164 -15.55 -1.13 -13.30
CA ALA A 164 -15.66 -1.22 -14.75
C ALA A 164 -14.29 -1.43 -15.43
N THR A 165 -13.25 -0.79 -14.88
CA THR A 165 -11.87 -0.93 -15.38
C THR A 165 -11.32 -2.34 -15.15
N THR A 166 -11.57 -2.95 -14.00
CA THR A 166 -11.17 -4.34 -13.72
C THR A 166 -11.87 -5.30 -14.67
N ARG A 167 -13.19 -5.15 -14.87
CA ARG A 167 -13.95 -5.97 -15.82
C ARG A 167 -13.48 -5.83 -17.26
N GLU A 168 -13.15 -4.62 -17.69
CA GLU A 168 -12.61 -4.37 -19.03
C GLU A 168 -11.27 -5.10 -19.23
N VAL A 169 -10.35 -4.97 -18.28
CA VAL A 169 -9.06 -5.66 -18.31
C VAL A 169 -9.25 -7.17 -18.26
N MET A 170 -10.11 -7.72 -17.43
CA MET A 170 -10.42 -9.16 -17.40
C MET A 170 -10.94 -9.64 -18.76
N ARG A 171 -11.85 -8.89 -19.40
CA ARG A 171 -12.40 -9.21 -20.71
C ARG A 171 -11.33 -9.17 -21.80
N GLU A 172 -10.45 -8.17 -21.81
CA GLU A 172 -9.30 -8.09 -22.72
C GLU A 172 -8.34 -9.28 -22.54
N MET A 173 -8.24 -9.79 -21.33
CA MET A 173 -7.48 -11.00 -21.01
C MET A 173 -8.21 -12.29 -21.39
N GLY A 174 -9.48 -12.21 -21.84
CA GLY A 174 -10.33 -13.38 -22.11
C GLY A 174 -10.62 -14.17 -20.85
N LEU A 175 -10.80 -13.48 -19.72
CA LEU A 175 -11.32 -14.01 -18.46
C LEU A 175 -12.78 -13.57 -18.32
N ASP A 176 -13.67 -14.51 -18.02
CA ASP A 176 -15.05 -14.19 -17.73
C ASP A 176 -15.22 -13.69 -16.29
N GLU A 177 -16.21 -12.83 -16.05
CA GLU A 177 -16.45 -12.24 -14.73
C GLU A 177 -16.76 -13.29 -13.66
N ASP A 178 -17.40 -14.40 -14.06
CA ASP A 178 -17.79 -15.52 -13.18
C ASP A 178 -16.73 -16.65 -13.17
N GLU A 179 -15.63 -16.50 -13.91
CA GLU A 179 -14.59 -17.52 -13.99
C GLU A 179 -13.70 -17.51 -12.74
N GLU A 180 -13.61 -18.64 -12.05
CA GLU A 180 -12.61 -18.83 -11.01
C GLU A 180 -11.24 -19.09 -11.62
N PHE A 181 -10.25 -18.31 -11.19
CA PHE A 181 -8.87 -18.46 -11.65
C PHE A 181 -7.88 -18.35 -10.47
N LEU A 182 -6.68 -18.86 -10.69
CA LEU A 182 -5.59 -18.79 -9.73
C LEU A 182 -4.58 -17.73 -10.17
N ILE A 183 -4.27 -16.79 -9.31
CA ILE A 183 -3.23 -15.78 -9.57
C ILE A 183 -1.90 -16.26 -8.99
N LEU A 184 -0.86 -16.26 -9.82
CA LEU A 184 0.52 -16.51 -9.40
C LEU A 184 1.37 -15.28 -9.71
N HIS A 185 2.04 -14.74 -8.67
CA HIS A 185 3.02 -13.66 -8.77
C HIS A 185 4.42 -14.21 -8.45
N PRO A 186 5.22 -14.59 -9.44
CA PRO A 186 6.54 -15.20 -9.24
C PRO A 186 7.63 -14.16 -8.91
N GLY A 187 7.38 -12.90 -9.18
CA GLY A 187 8.33 -11.80 -9.00
C GLY A 187 8.67 -11.50 -7.55
N THR A 188 9.86 -11.00 -7.32
CA THR A 188 10.32 -10.54 -6.01
C THR A 188 11.35 -9.42 -6.14
N SER A 189 11.37 -8.51 -5.17
CA SER A 189 12.35 -7.41 -5.12
C SER A 189 13.78 -7.87 -4.81
N LYS A 190 13.98 -9.11 -4.35
CA LYS A 190 15.29 -9.67 -3.97
C LYS A 190 15.43 -11.06 -4.58
N VAL A 191 16.44 -11.25 -5.41
CA VAL A 191 16.71 -12.51 -6.12
C VAL A 191 16.79 -13.70 -5.16
N GLU A 192 17.38 -13.52 -3.99
CA GLU A 192 17.55 -14.58 -2.98
C GLU A 192 16.22 -15.08 -2.38
N ARG A 193 15.13 -14.34 -2.59
CA ARG A 193 13.77 -14.73 -2.15
C ARG A 193 12.95 -15.32 -3.29
N GLY A 194 13.49 -15.28 -4.51
CA GLY A 194 12.83 -15.80 -5.69
C GLY A 194 12.80 -17.34 -5.68
N TRP A 195 11.67 -17.89 -6.08
CA TRP A 195 11.60 -19.30 -6.41
C TRP A 195 11.99 -19.48 -7.89
N HIS A 196 12.60 -20.60 -8.24
CA HIS A 196 13.08 -20.83 -9.61
C HIS A 196 11.93 -20.93 -10.62
N ALA A 197 12.12 -20.36 -11.82
CA ALA A 197 11.09 -20.35 -12.88
C ALA A 197 10.60 -21.78 -13.23
N GLU A 198 11.51 -22.74 -13.25
CA GLU A 198 11.23 -24.15 -13.58
C GLU A 198 10.25 -24.78 -12.56
N ARG A 199 10.38 -24.41 -11.29
CA ARG A 199 9.48 -24.88 -10.23
C ARG A 199 8.08 -24.25 -10.33
N PHE A 200 7.98 -22.97 -10.73
CA PHE A 200 6.71 -22.38 -11.08
C PHE A 200 6.05 -23.09 -12.25
N GLY A 201 6.82 -23.44 -13.28
CA GLY A 201 6.33 -24.23 -14.42
C GLY A 201 5.75 -25.59 -13.97
N ILE A 202 6.47 -26.33 -13.09
CA ILE A 202 5.98 -27.58 -12.55
C ILE A 202 4.69 -27.37 -11.72
N LEU A 203 4.64 -26.29 -10.92
CA LEU A 203 3.44 -25.93 -10.15
C LEU A 203 2.25 -25.68 -11.07
N CYS A 204 2.43 -24.87 -12.10
CA CYS A 204 1.38 -24.59 -13.09
C CYS A 204 0.88 -25.87 -13.78
N GLN A 205 1.77 -26.77 -14.17
CA GLN A 205 1.38 -28.04 -14.78
C GLN A 205 0.56 -28.92 -13.83
N LYS A 206 0.91 -28.93 -12.53
CA LYS A 206 0.14 -29.65 -11.51
C LYS A 206 -1.23 -29.03 -11.31
N LEU A 207 -1.30 -27.71 -11.15
CA LEU A 207 -2.56 -26.99 -11.01
C LEU A 207 -3.50 -27.25 -12.19
N ASN A 208 -2.99 -27.20 -13.42
CA ASN A 208 -3.80 -27.49 -14.61
C ASN A 208 -4.30 -28.94 -14.69
N LYS A 209 -3.67 -29.90 -14.00
CA LYS A 209 -4.12 -31.29 -13.98
C LYS A 209 -5.09 -31.60 -12.87
N GLU A 210 -4.92 -30.94 -11.72
CA GLU A 210 -5.63 -31.23 -10.48
C GLU A 210 -6.78 -30.24 -10.22
N ASP A 211 -6.75 -29.09 -10.91
CA ASP A 211 -7.68 -27.99 -10.74
C ASP A 211 -8.12 -27.49 -12.11
N GLU A 212 -9.42 -27.38 -12.34
CA GLU A 212 -9.97 -26.89 -13.64
C GLU A 212 -9.80 -25.37 -13.80
N ARG A 213 -9.41 -24.67 -12.73
CA ARG A 213 -9.24 -23.23 -12.76
C ARG A 213 -8.04 -22.81 -13.60
N ARG A 214 -8.22 -21.77 -14.38
CA ARG A 214 -7.17 -21.17 -15.18
C ARG A 214 -6.09 -20.52 -14.30
N VAL A 215 -4.83 -20.64 -14.69
CA VAL A 215 -3.72 -19.98 -14.02
C VAL A 215 -3.37 -18.67 -14.73
N VAL A 216 -3.35 -17.58 -13.97
CA VAL A 216 -2.97 -16.24 -14.44
C VAL A 216 -1.65 -15.85 -13.79
N LEU A 217 -0.61 -15.66 -14.61
CA LEU A 217 0.68 -15.14 -14.14
C LEU A 217 0.66 -13.61 -14.21
N ILE A 218 0.94 -12.98 -13.10
CA ILE A 218 1.04 -11.52 -13.01
C ILE A 218 2.47 -11.09 -12.66
N GLY A 219 2.86 -9.92 -13.12
CA GLY A 219 4.16 -9.32 -12.78
C GLY A 219 4.28 -7.92 -13.37
N THR A 220 5.46 -7.34 -13.22
CA THR A 220 5.82 -6.05 -13.81
C THR A 220 6.52 -6.25 -15.16
N GLU A 221 6.66 -5.19 -15.96
CA GLU A 221 7.44 -5.24 -17.22
C GLU A 221 8.88 -5.71 -17.00
N LYS A 222 9.46 -5.38 -15.85
CA LYS A 222 10.83 -5.83 -15.48
C LYS A 222 10.93 -7.34 -15.25
N GLU A 223 9.81 -7.98 -15.00
CA GLU A 223 9.70 -9.42 -14.74
C GLU A 223 9.24 -10.21 -15.97
N SER A 224 9.05 -9.54 -17.13
CA SER A 224 8.57 -10.16 -18.37
C SER A 224 9.37 -11.39 -18.77
N GLU A 225 10.69 -11.34 -18.70
CA GLU A 225 11.57 -12.49 -19.02
C GLU A 225 11.29 -13.69 -18.08
N LEU A 226 11.09 -13.44 -16.78
CA LEU A 226 10.74 -14.49 -15.82
C LEU A 226 9.37 -15.10 -16.15
N LEU A 227 8.38 -14.26 -16.46
CA LEU A 227 7.03 -14.70 -16.81
C LEU A 227 7.05 -15.53 -18.10
N ASP A 228 7.81 -15.12 -19.11
CA ASP A 228 7.98 -15.85 -20.36
C ASP A 228 8.67 -17.20 -20.17
N ARG A 229 9.71 -17.28 -19.34
CA ARG A 229 10.35 -18.54 -18.99
C ARG A 229 9.37 -19.51 -18.34
N ILE A 230 8.53 -19.04 -17.42
CA ILE A 230 7.51 -19.88 -16.77
C ILE A 230 6.47 -20.32 -17.80
N ARG A 231 5.94 -19.40 -18.62
CA ARG A 231 4.96 -19.69 -19.66
C ARG A 231 5.47 -20.75 -20.63
N ASN A 232 6.71 -20.60 -21.10
CA ASN A 232 7.31 -21.52 -22.08
C ASN A 232 7.60 -22.92 -21.52
N SER A 233 7.61 -23.08 -20.19
CA SER A 233 7.75 -24.38 -19.53
C SER A 233 6.40 -25.10 -19.36
N CYS A 234 5.28 -24.48 -19.72
CA CYS A 234 3.93 -25.01 -19.58
C CYS A 234 3.33 -25.37 -20.95
N GLN A 235 2.24 -26.15 -20.95
CA GLN A 235 1.51 -26.45 -22.18
C GLN A 235 0.88 -25.18 -22.75
N PRO A 236 0.91 -24.97 -24.08
CA PRO A 236 0.29 -23.81 -24.71
C PRO A 236 -1.19 -23.67 -24.34
N GLY A 237 -1.62 -22.45 -24.00
CA GLY A 237 -3.00 -22.14 -23.68
C GLY A 237 -3.44 -22.39 -22.25
N THR A 238 -2.62 -23.05 -21.42
CA THR A 238 -2.95 -23.36 -20.02
C THR A 238 -2.72 -22.22 -19.06
N ILE A 239 -1.91 -21.23 -19.46
CA ILE A 239 -1.54 -20.09 -18.62
C ILE A 239 -1.79 -18.79 -19.38
N LYS A 240 -2.41 -17.84 -18.70
CA LYS A 240 -2.51 -16.46 -19.16
C LYS A 240 -1.41 -15.63 -18.48
N VAL A 241 -0.68 -14.85 -19.24
CA VAL A 241 0.33 -13.92 -18.71
C VAL A 241 -0.18 -12.49 -18.80
N VAL A 242 -0.11 -11.78 -17.69
CA VAL A 242 -0.52 -10.39 -17.58
C VAL A 242 0.68 -9.56 -17.11
N PRO A 243 1.40 -8.94 -18.06
CA PRO A 243 2.70 -8.36 -17.77
C PRO A 243 2.67 -7.02 -17.02
N SER A 244 1.56 -6.34 -16.92
CA SER A 244 1.50 -5.08 -16.20
C SER A 244 0.05 -4.66 -15.96
N VAL A 245 -0.42 -4.85 -14.76
CA VAL A 245 -1.72 -4.35 -14.31
C VAL A 245 -1.48 -3.29 -13.26
N ASN A 246 -2.19 -2.18 -13.30
CA ASN A 246 -2.12 -1.22 -12.21
C ASN A 246 -2.66 -1.84 -10.91
N LEU A 247 -2.22 -1.31 -9.78
CA LEU A 247 -2.57 -1.90 -8.48
C LEU A 247 -4.08 -1.84 -8.18
N ARG A 248 -4.80 -0.90 -8.75
CA ARG A 248 -6.26 -0.79 -8.58
C ARG A 248 -6.99 -1.95 -9.25
N VAL A 249 -6.62 -2.26 -10.49
CA VAL A 249 -7.17 -3.41 -11.24
C VAL A 249 -6.82 -4.73 -10.55
N LEU A 250 -5.59 -4.85 -10.03
CA LEU A 250 -5.17 -6.04 -9.31
C LEU A 250 -5.95 -6.25 -7.99
N ALA A 251 -6.45 -5.19 -7.40
CA ALA A 251 -7.19 -5.23 -6.13
C ALA A 251 -8.72 -5.43 -6.31
N GLY A 252 -9.27 -5.16 -7.49
CA GLY A 252 -10.68 -5.33 -7.87
C GLY A 252 -10.98 -6.71 -8.33
#